data_70e6f94470e7c4542fa72780fabcb153
#
_entry.id   70e6f94470e7c4542fa72780fabcb153
#
_cell.length_a   1.000
_cell.length_b   1.000
_cell.length_c   1.000
_cell.angle_alpha   90.00
_cell.angle_beta   90.00
_cell.angle_gamma   90.00
#
_symmetry.space_group_name_H-M   'P 1'
#
loop_
_entity.id
_entity.type
_entity.pdbx_description
1 polymer ?
#
loop_
_entity_poly.entity_id
_entity_poly.type
_entity_poly.pdbx_seq_one_letter_code
_entity_poly.pdbx_strand_id
1 'polypeptide(L)'
;MSTPTPATPSAETGKRPAPLRSIRLRVALQIVAALVVTGSILAWSFGHYRRYDFSRSHKFELSHQSKDTLWNLKSPMKVIVYFSPSSTATGAELHGDIMGLLREYQFYAHHFRDMTVESVDPLREPARARQIQAEYKFSGEENVLIVEYAGRSTVIPVPEMGEYDTAPTQYGDRPRLVAFRGELILTSALIALVEPGSGKKAYFLQGHGEGLPGVPPMQLVGQNLKRQNISVAPLNLAGGNAVIPDDAALVVIAGAHFDPSSEELTALQAYWKGGGHMMVLLDPTGETPGLDALLTSAGITPRHDRVLRLVSLGGAMGILRDVTGEFFGGSEITGRLVGLNILFAGNTCSLALAFDPKEPEKTRPLIRAIHGFRGCSNYANADGKGVTFDPVKDNFFPVIIAAMTDLGGVHDDRVSLGASRMVVVANCEFLKDKFLAGTGLDFLSSAINTLTDRTHLTGTTPKIKEFFTLNLDEQQIRFLALWTMLAVPLGAALLGALVLWRRRP
;
A
#
# COMPACT_ATOMS: atom_id res chain seq x y z
N MET A 1 -20.84 -64.13 85.78
CA MET A 1 -20.51 -65.02 84.61
C MET A 1 -21.60 -64.81 83.60
N SER A 2 -21.40 -63.99 82.64
CA SER A 2 -22.38 -63.59 81.60
C SER A 2 -21.68 -63.75 80.26
N THR A 3 -22.13 -64.61 79.43
CA THR A 3 -21.67 -64.90 78.08
C THR A 3 -22.12 -63.83 77.13
N PRO A 4 -21.28 -63.35 76.16
CA PRO A 4 -21.69 -62.37 75.18
C PRO A 4 -22.43 -63.05 74.02
N THR A 5 -23.48 -62.40 73.54
CA THR A 5 -24.28 -62.72 72.37
C THR A 5 -23.54 -62.29 71.05
N PRO A 6 -23.58 -63.10 70.01
CA PRO A 6 -22.93 -62.76 68.77
C PRO A 6 -23.76 -61.74 67.93
N ALA A 7 -23.09 -60.73 67.37
CA ALA A 7 -23.67 -59.74 66.51
C ALA A 7 -24.00 -60.35 65.14
N THR A 8 -25.19 -60.06 64.64
CA THR A 8 -25.70 -60.36 63.29
C THR A 8 -25.02 -59.50 62.22
N PRO A 9 -24.57 -60.02 61.10
CA PRO A 9 -24.03 -59.22 60.01
C PRO A 9 -25.16 -58.56 59.29
N SER A 10 -25.00 -57.22 59.13
CA SER A 10 -25.87 -56.35 58.30
C SER A 10 -25.78 -56.74 56.84
N ALA A 11 -26.93 -56.95 56.22
CA ALA A 11 -27.06 -57.30 54.82
C ALA A 11 -26.66 -56.09 53.95
N GLU A 12 -25.57 -56.24 53.17
CA GLU A 12 -25.25 -55.37 52.08
C GLU A 12 -26.37 -55.46 51.02
N THR A 13 -27.04 -54.32 50.81
CA THR A 13 -28.00 -54.10 49.69
C THR A 13 -27.30 -54.09 48.37
N GLY A 14 -27.14 -55.24 47.77
CA GLY A 14 -26.62 -55.40 46.41
C GLY A 14 -27.47 -54.60 45.42
N LYS A 15 -26.91 -53.54 44.84
CA LYS A 15 -27.48 -52.85 43.69
C LYS A 15 -27.66 -53.85 42.54
N ARG A 16 -28.92 -54.17 42.22
CA ARG A 16 -29.25 -55.02 41.07
C ARG A 16 -28.67 -54.41 39.79
N PRO A 17 -27.92 -55.16 38.93
CA PRO A 17 -27.40 -54.62 37.65
C PRO A 17 -28.57 -54.19 36.76
N ALA A 18 -28.47 -52.98 36.25
CA ALA A 18 -29.46 -52.43 35.34
C ALA A 18 -29.58 -53.33 34.10
N PRO A 19 -30.81 -53.55 33.57
CA PRO A 19 -31.00 -54.46 32.45
C PRO A 19 -30.19 -53.98 31.23
N LEU A 20 -29.46 -54.89 30.60
CA LEU A 20 -28.57 -54.62 29.45
C LEU A 20 -29.20 -53.75 28.32
N ARG A 21 -30.53 -53.81 28.17
CA ARG A 21 -31.29 -52.97 27.24
C ARG A 21 -31.24 -51.50 27.62
N SER A 22 -31.33 -51.14 28.89
CA SER A 22 -31.30 -49.76 29.36
C SER A 22 -29.89 -49.13 29.23
N ILE A 23 -28.83 -49.94 29.37
CA ILE A 23 -27.45 -49.53 29.18
C ILE A 23 -27.19 -49.24 27.68
N ARG A 24 -27.63 -50.14 26.79
CA ARG A 24 -27.48 -49.96 25.35
C ARG A 24 -28.24 -48.72 24.85
N LEU A 25 -29.46 -48.46 25.37
CA LEU A 25 -30.23 -47.28 25.03
C LEU A 25 -29.55 -45.98 25.49
N ARG A 26 -29.00 -45.97 26.71
CA ARG A 26 -28.25 -44.82 27.24
C ARG A 26 -26.98 -44.54 26.42
N VAL A 27 -26.24 -45.55 26.05
CA VAL A 27 -25.05 -45.41 25.21
C VAL A 27 -25.43 -44.92 23.81
N ALA A 28 -26.50 -45.45 23.20
CA ALA A 28 -26.99 -44.97 21.91
C ALA A 28 -27.40 -43.49 21.99
N LEU A 29 -28.12 -43.10 23.05
CA LEU A 29 -28.52 -41.69 23.26
C LEU A 29 -27.31 -40.76 23.45
N GLN A 30 -26.27 -41.21 24.17
CA GLN A 30 -25.01 -40.44 24.33
C GLN A 30 -24.27 -40.30 23.02
N ILE A 31 -24.22 -41.32 22.19
CA ILE A 31 -23.60 -41.24 20.86
C ILE A 31 -24.36 -40.26 19.96
N VAL A 32 -25.69 -40.32 19.95
CA VAL A 32 -26.51 -39.39 19.18
C VAL A 32 -26.32 -37.96 19.69
N ALA A 33 -26.34 -37.73 20.99
CA ALA A 33 -26.10 -36.42 21.59
C ALA A 33 -24.69 -35.88 21.24
N ALA A 34 -23.68 -36.74 21.30
CA ALA A 34 -22.32 -36.37 20.90
C ALA A 34 -22.24 -35.96 19.40
N LEU A 35 -22.89 -36.70 18.53
CA LEU A 35 -22.96 -36.39 17.10
C LEU A 35 -23.69 -35.10 16.84
N VAL A 36 -24.80 -34.81 17.53
CA VAL A 36 -25.53 -33.54 17.42
C VAL A 36 -24.69 -32.38 17.90
N VAL A 37 -24.03 -32.49 19.05
CA VAL A 37 -23.14 -31.45 19.58
C VAL A 37 -21.97 -31.20 18.63
N THR A 38 -21.31 -32.27 18.16
CA THR A 38 -20.20 -32.13 17.19
C THR A 38 -20.68 -31.50 15.90
N GLY A 39 -21.82 -31.91 15.36
CA GLY A 39 -22.44 -31.33 14.16
C GLY A 39 -22.79 -29.84 14.33
N SER A 40 -23.32 -29.50 15.52
CA SER A 40 -23.65 -28.10 15.86
C SER A 40 -22.39 -27.22 15.97
N ILE A 41 -21.32 -27.75 16.61
CA ILE A 41 -20.02 -27.06 16.71
C ILE A 41 -19.41 -26.86 15.33
N LEU A 42 -19.45 -27.89 14.48
CA LEU A 42 -18.95 -27.78 13.10
C LEU A 42 -19.75 -26.78 12.27
N ALA A 43 -21.09 -26.82 12.35
CA ALA A 43 -21.94 -25.86 11.64
C ALA A 43 -21.72 -24.42 12.12
N TRP A 44 -21.59 -24.22 13.42
CA TRP A 44 -21.29 -22.90 13.99
C TRP A 44 -19.88 -22.43 13.62
N SER A 45 -18.88 -23.30 13.66
CA SER A 45 -17.50 -23.02 13.25
C SER A 45 -17.41 -22.67 11.77
N PHE A 46 -18.22 -23.28 10.90
CA PHE A 46 -18.24 -23.00 9.47
C PHE A 46 -18.79 -21.59 9.15
N GLY A 47 -19.72 -21.08 9.98
CA GLY A 47 -20.30 -19.76 9.82
C GLY A 47 -19.53 -18.63 10.53
N HIS A 48 -18.66 -18.95 11.48
CA HIS A 48 -18.01 -17.98 12.36
C HIS A 48 -16.48 -18.07 12.39
N TYR A 49 -15.86 -18.72 11.38
CA TYR A 49 -14.41 -18.80 11.38
C TYR A 49 -13.78 -17.44 11.04
N ARG A 50 -12.76 -17.07 11.81
CA ARG A 50 -11.95 -15.89 11.57
C ARG A 50 -10.63 -16.32 10.95
N ARG A 51 -10.28 -15.70 9.84
CA ARG A 51 -8.96 -15.85 9.24
C ARG A 51 -7.99 -14.90 9.89
N TYR A 52 -6.84 -15.41 10.29
CA TYR A 52 -5.72 -14.60 10.75
C TYR A 52 -4.56 -14.83 9.78
N ASP A 53 -4.05 -13.74 9.22
CA ASP A 53 -2.84 -13.79 8.41
C ASP A 53 -1.62 -13.71 9.33
N PHE A 54 -0.92 -14.82 9.48
CA PHE A 54 0.33 -14.91 10.23
C PHE A 54 1.55 -14.60 9.38
N SER A 55 1.37 -14.20 8.10
CA SER A 55 2.48 -13.75 7.29
C SER A 55 2.99 -12.40 7.79
N ARG A 56 4.30 -12.24 7.85
CA ARG A 56 4.94 -11.01 8.34
C ARG A 56 4.57 -9.78 7.50
N SER A 57 4.27 -9.99 6.22
CA SER A 57 3.92 -8.95 5.25
C SER A 57 2.40 -8.74 5.09
N HIS A 58 1.54 -9.40 5.90
CA HIS A 58 0.07 -9.37 5.76
C HIS A 58 -0.40 -9.57 4.31
N LYS A 59 0.23 -10.52 3.62
CA LYS A 59 0.10 -10.75 2.17
C LYS A 59 -1.35 -10.98 1.73
N PHE A 60 -2.18 -11.58 2.58
CA PHE A 60 -3.56 -11.95 2.28
C PHE A 60 -4.59 -11.06 2.97
N GLU A 61 -4.16 -10.03 3.69
CA GLU A 61 -5.08 -9.07 4.30
C GLU A 61 -5.45 -7.97 3.29
N LEU A 62 -6.76 -7.80 3.05
CA LEU A 62 -7.26 -6.71 2.22
C LEU A 62 -7.30 -5.40 3.02
N SER A 63 -7.08 -4.30 2.33
CA SER A 63 -7.28 -2.95 2.87
C SER A 63 -8.73 -2.73 3.27
N HIS A 64 -8.98 -1.82 4.20
CA HIS A 64 -10.35 -1.46 4.60
C HIS A 64 -11.19 -1.03 3.41
N GLN A 65 -10.63 -0.28 2.48
CA GLN A 65 -11.34 0.15 1.30
C GLN A 65 -11.77 -1.01 0.40
N SER A 66 -10.87 -1.95 0.11
CA SER A 66 -11.21 -3.14 -0.67
C SER A 66 -12.37 -3.90 -0.02
N LYS A 67 -12.29 -4.06 1.32
CA LYS A 67 -13.36 -4.69 2.12
C LYS A 67 -14.68 -3.92 2.02
N ASP A 68 -14.66 -2.60 2.21
CA ASP A 68 -15.85 -1.75 2.17
C ASP A 68 -16.46 -1.72 0.77
N THR A 69 -15.64 -1.62 -0.27
CA THR A 69 -16.11 -1.65 -1.66
C THR A 69 -16.81 -2.97 -1.97
N LEU A 70 -16.22 -4.09 -1.58
CA LEU A 70 -16.77 -5.42 -1.81
C LEU A 70 -18.04 -5.68 -1.00
N TRP A 71 -18.09 -5.19 0.25
CA TRP A 71 -19.26 -5.32 1.12
C TRP A 71 -20.48 -4.54 0.62
N ASN A 72 -20.24 -3.41 -0.04
CA ASN A 72 -21.29 -2.51 -0.55
C ASN A 72 -21.65 -2.75 -2.01
N LEU A 73 -21.26 -3.89 -2.61
CA LEU A 73 -21.65 -4.24 -3.97
C LEU A 73 -23.18 -4.39 -4.08
N LYS A 74 -23.78 -3.67 -5.03
CA LYS A 74 -25.23 -3.71 -5.29
C LYS A 74 -25.62 -4.71 -6.38
N SER A 75 -24.66 -5.20 -7.14
CA SER A 75 -24.84 -6.14 -8.25
C SER A 75 -23.76 -7.20 -8.21
N PRO A 76 -23.99 -8.38 -8.78
CA PRO A 76 -22.95 -9.39 -8.87
C PRO A 76 -21.80 -8.94 -9.77
N MET A 77 -20.59 -9.30 -9.35
CA MET A 77 -19.33 -9.05 -10.07
C MET A 77 -18.83 -10.36 -10.68
N LYS A 78 -18.35 -10.28 -11.92
CA LYS A 78 -17.65 -11.39 -12.57
C LYS A 78 -16.23 -10.99 -12.88
N VAL A 79 -15.28 -11.87 -12.54
CA VAL A 79 -13.86 -11.69 -12.87
C VAL A 79 -13.41 -12.86 -13.72
N ILE A 80 -12.85 -12.57 -14.90
CA ILE A 80 -12.28 -13.57 -15.79
C ILE A 80 -10.75 -13.39 -15.76
N VAL A 81 -10.06 -14.44 -15.36
CA VAL A 81 -8.60 -14.53 -15.38
C VAL A 81 -8.19 -15.20 -16.69
N TYR A 82 -7.92 -14.39 -17.71
CA TYR A 82 -7.41 -14.85 -19.00
C TYR A 82 -5.87 -14.85 -18.94
N PHE A 83 -5.30 -15.97 -18.53
CA PHE A 83 -3.88 -16.01 -18.21
C PHE A 83 -3.28 -17.41 -18.41
N SER A 84 -2.15 -17.46 -19.15
CA SER A 84 -1.33 -18.67 -19.25
C SER A 84 -0.14 -18.59 -18.30
N PRO A 85 -0.14 -19.37 -17.20
CA PRO A 85 0.95 -19.36 -16.22
C PRO A 85 2.32 -19.76 -16.78
N SER A 86 2.32 -20.50 -17.88
CA SER A 86 3.55 -20.96 -18.56
C SER A 86 4.16 -19.95 -19.53
N SER A 87 3.48 -18.84 -19.80
CA SER A 87 3.92 -17.84 -20.78
C SER A 87 5.14 -17.03 -20.34
N THR A 88 5.37 -16.90 -19.02
CA THR A 88 6.49 -16.14 -18.45
C THR A 88 7.18 -16.88 -17.32
N ALA A 89 8.45 -16.54 -17.05
CA ALA A 89 9.24 -17.17 -15.99
C ALA A 89 8.64 -16.99 -14.58
N THR A 90 7.94 -15.88 -14.35
CA THR A 90 7.26 -15.54 -13.09
C THR A 90 5.75 -15.77 -13.15
N GLY A 91 5.25 -16.34 -14.27
CA GLY A 91 3.82 -16.48 -14.54
C GLY A 91 3.08 -17.33 -13.52
N ALA A 92 3.65 -18.47 -13.12
CA ALA A 92 3.02 -19.35 -12.14
C ALA A 92 2.89 -18.68 -10.76
N GLU A 93 3.89 -17.90 -10.36
CA GLU A 93 3.89 -17.16 -9.11
C GLU A 93 2.85 -16.03 -9.13
N LEU A 94 2.85 -15.22 -10.19
CA LEU A 94 1.89 -14.13 -10.37
C LEU A 94 0.44 -14.65 -10.45
N HIS A 95 0.22 -15.75 -11.16
CA HIS A 95 -1.08 -16.42 -11.20
C HIS A 95 -1.54 -16.86 -9.81
N GLY A 96 -0.64 -17.44 -9.02
CA GLY A 96 -0.91 -17.84 -7.65
C GLY A 96 -1.32 -16.65 -6.76
N ASP A 97 -0.62 -15.51 -6.89
CA ASP A 97 -0.92 -14.28 -6.15
C ASP A 97 -2.26 -13.67 -6.57
N ILE A 98 -2.57 -13.66 -7.87
CA ILE A 98 -3.87 -13.20 -8.39
C ILE A 98 -5.01 -14.08 -7.86
N MET A 99 -4.87 -15.40 -7.98
CA MET A 99 -5.90 -16.32 -7.49
C MET A 99 -6.07 -16.27 -5.96
N GLY A 100 -4.98 -16.02 -5.23
CA GLY A 100 -5.02 -15.77 -3.78
C GLY A 100 -5.82 -14.50 -3.46
N LEU A 101 -5.53 -13.40 -4.15
CA LEU A 101 -6.24 -12.14 -4.01
C LEU A 101 -7.74 -12.30 -4.33
N LEU A 102 -8.08 -12.94 -5.45
CA LEU A 102 -9.47 -13.14 -5.86
C LEU A 102 -10.28 -13.99 -4.87
N ARG A 103 -9.64 -14.96 -4.19
CA ARG A 103 -10.29 -15.72 -3.11
C ARG A 103 -10.62 -14.84 -1.90
N GLU A 104 -9.76 -13.89 -1.56
CA GLU A 104 -10.06 -12.94 -0.50
C GLU A 104 -11.19 -11.98 -0.91
N TYR A 105 -11.19 -11.52 -2.17
CA TYR A 105 -12.29 -10.71 -2.71
C TYR A 105 -13.63 -11.46 -2.67
N GLN A 106 -13.65 -12.73 -3.10
CA GLN A 106 -14.85 -13.56 -3.01
C GLN A 106 -15.36 -13.73 -1.57
N PHE A 107 -14.44 -13.85 -0.62
CA PHE A 107 -14.80 -13.97 0.79
C PHE A 107 -15.49 -12.72 1.32
N TYR A 108 -14.99 -11.51 0.97
CA TYR A 108 -15.57 -10.24 1.41
C TYR A 108 -16.80 -9.83 0.58
N ALA A 109 -16.99 -10.36 -0.65
CA ALA A 109 -18.18 -10.16 -1.46
C ALA A 109 -19.30 -11.12 -1.02
N HIS A 110 -19.88 -10.88 0.16
CA HIS A 110 -21.00 -11.64 0.75
C HIS A 110 -20.82 -13.17 0.67
N HIS A 111 -19.66 -13.67 1.06
CA HIS A 111 -19.36 -15.10 1.10
C HIS A 111 -19.63 -15.80 -0.26
N PHE A 112 -19.00 -15.30 -1.32
CA PHE A 112 -19.05 -15.87 -2.68
C PHE A 112 -20.39 -15.74 -3.44
N ARG A 113 -21.39 -15.03 -2.92
CA ARG A 113 -22.66 -14.85 -3.61
C ARG A 113 -22.57 -13.83 -4.74
N ASP A 114 -21.86 -12.73 -4.49
CA ASP A 114 -21.86 -11.56 -5.36
C ASP A 114 -20.62 -11.47 -6.24
N MET A 115 -19.73 -12.49 -6.19
CA MET A 115 -18.53 -12.53 -7.02
C MET A 115 -18.28 -13.92 -7.61
N THR A 116 -18.21 -14.00 -8.94
CA THR A 116 -17.82 -15.20 -9.68
C THR A 116 -16.43 -15.01 -10.29
N VAL A 117 -15.60 -16.05 -10.21
CA VAL A 117 -14.25 -16.05 -10.81
C VAL A 117 -14.18 -17.19 -11.81
N GLU A 118 -13.87 -16.84 -13.07
CA GLU A 118 -13.62 -17.79 -14.16
C GLU A 118 -12.14 -17.70 -14.54
N SER A 119 -11.40 -18.81 -14.54
CA SER A 119 -10.00 -18.84 -14.96
C SER A 119 -9.88 -19.62 -16.25
N VAL A 120 -9.32 -18.99 -17.29
CA VAL A 120 -9.17 -19.54 -18.62
C VAL A 120 -7.70 -19.46 -19.05
N ASP A 121 -7.10 -20.61 -19.29
CA ASP A 121 -5.75 -20.69 -19.90
C ASP A 121 -5.92 -20.76 -21.43
N PRO A 122 -5.51 -19.71 -22.17
CA PRO A 122 -5.67 -19.65 -23.62
C PRO A 122 -4.94 -20.77 -24.36
N LEU A 123 -3.88 -21.33 -23.78
CA LEU A 123 -3.17 -22.47 -24.38
C LEU A 123 -3.89 -23.81 -24.19
N ARG A 124 -4.66 -23.93 -23.11
CA ARG A 124 -5.39 -25.17 -22.78
C ARG A 124 -6.82 -25.15 -23.30
N GLU A 125 -7.44 -23.97 -23.34
CA GLU A 125 -8.84 -23.78 -23.68
C GLU A 125 -9.05 -22.80 -24.86
N PRO A 126 -8.50 -23.11 -26.07
CA PRO A 126 -8.46 -22.14 -27.16
C PRO A 126 -9.84 -21.76 -27.72
N ALA A 127 -10.86 -22.61 -27.57
CA ALA A 127 -12.21 -22.29 -27.99
C ALA A 127 -12.85 -21.23 -27.07
N ARG A 128 -12.73 -21.41 -25.77
CA ARG A 128 -13.22 -20.45 -24.78
C ARG A 128 -12.44 -19.13 -24.84
N ALA A 129 -11.13 -19.21 -25.04
CA ALA A 129 -10.27 -18.06 -25.23
C ALA A 129 -10.72 -17.15 -26.36
N ARG A 130 -11.00 -17.70 -27.55
CA ARG A 130 -11.51 -16.95 -28.71
C ARG A 130 -12.87 -16.28 -28.42
N GLN A 131 -13.74 -16.95 -27.69
CA GLN A 131 -15.05 -16.41 -27.33
C GLN A 131 -14.87 -15.17 -26.43
N ILE A 132 -14.02 -15.24 -25.40
CA ILE A 132 -13.73 -14.13 -24.48
C ILE A 132 -13.07 -12.96 -25.23
N GLN A 133 -12.12 -13.22 -26.14
CA GLN A 133 -11.50 -12.19 -26.97
C GLN A 133 -12.50 -11.45 -27.85
N ALA A 134 -13.43 -12.18 -28.46
CA ALA A 134 -14.49 -11.58 -29.29
C ALA A 134 -15.45 -10.74 -28.47
N GLU A 135 -15.77 -11.18 -27.25
CA GLU A 135 -16.70 -10.51 -26.33
C GLU A 135 -16.11 -9.22 -25.75
N TYR A 136 -14.85 -9.26 -25.26
CA TYR A 136 -14.22 -8.14 -24.55
C TYR A 136 -13.21 -7.33 -25.39
N LYS A 137 -12.96 -7.71 -26.64
CA LYS A 137 -12.20 -6.97 -27.66
C LYS A 137 -10.79 -6.54 -27.23
N PHE A 138 -9.98 -7.49 -26.77
CA PHE A 138 -8.56 -7.28 -26.42
C PHE A 138 -7.63 -8.14 -27.29
N SER A 139 -6.32 -7.85 -27.28
CA SER A 139 -5.31 -8.65 -27.98
C SER A 139 -5.18 -10.03 -27.34
N GLY A 140 -5.29 -11.09 -28.16
CA GLY A 140 -5.27 -12.45 -27.67
C GLY A 140 -3.92 -12.97 -27.19
N GLU A 141 -2.86 -12.21 -27.42
CA GLU A 141 -1.49 -12.55 -26.98
C GLU A 141 -1.19 -12.03 -25.57
N GLU A 142 -2.07 -11.20 -25.01
CA GLU A 142 -1.88 -10.58 -23.70
C GLU A 142 -2.58 -11.38 -22.59
N ASN A 143 -1.88 -11.56 -21.48
CA ASN A 143 -2.49 -12.04 -20.26
C ASN A 143 -3.26 -10.87 -19.60
N VAL A 144 -4.56 -11.05 -19.39
CA VAL A 144 -5.44 -10.00 -18.87
C VAL A 144 -6.37 -10.52 -17.78
N LEU A 145 -6.76 -9.60 -16.90
CA LEU A 145 -7.84 -9.77 -15.96
C LEU A 145 -9.03 -8.93 -16.43
N ILE A 146 -10.18 -9.52 -16.61
CA ILE A 146 -11.40 -8.83 -17.02
C ILE A 146 -12.33 -8.75 -15.83
N VAL A 147 -12.74 -7.54 -15.46
CA VAL A 147 -13.69 -7.29 -14.37
C VAL A 147 -14.98 -6.78 -14.98
N GLU A 148 -16.07 -7.47 -14.69
CA GLU A 148 -17.42 -7.11 -15.14
C GLU A 148 -18.32 -6.82 -13.93
N TYR A 149 -19.00 -5.69 -13.95
CA TYR A 149 -19.93 -5.27 -12.93
C TYR A 149 -21.08 -4.44 -13.54
N ALA A 150 -22.31 -4.80 -13.22
CA ALA A 150 -23.51 -4.10 -13.67
C ALA A 150 -23.56 -3.82 -15.20
N GLY A 151 -23.14 -4.80 -16.02
CA GLY A 151 -23.14 -4.71 -17.49
C GLY A 151 -21.99 -3.87 -18.08
N ARG A 152 -21.04 -3.45 -17.27
CA ARG A 152 -19.80 -2.76 -17.68
C ARG A 152 -18.62 -3.65 -17.43
N SER A 153 -17.59 -3.53 -18.26
CA SER A 153 -16.36 -4.29 -18.12
C SER A 153 -15.12 -3.43 -18.28
N THR A 154 -14.06 -3.84 -17.64
CA THR A 154 -12.71 -3.28 -17.83
C THR A 154 -11.71 -4.41 -17.98
N VAL A 155 -10.71 -4.19 -18.83
CA VAL A 155 -9.63 -5.13 -19.10
C VAL A 155 -8.36 -4.60 -18.46
N ILE A 156 -7.72 -5.41 -17.63
CA ILE A 156 -6.52 -5.07 -16.86
C ILE A 156 -5.39 -5.96 -17.35
N PRO A 157 -4.29 -5.40 -17.88
CA PRO A 157 -3.12 -6.20 -18.24
C PRO A 157 -2.48 -6.82 -17.00
N VAL A 158 -2.33 -8.14 -16.97
CA VAL A 158 -1.74 -8.88 -15.85
C VAL A 158 -0.29 -8.44 -15.53
N PRO A 159 0.58 -8.12 -16.50
CA PRO A 159 1.93 -7.63 -16.21
C PRO A 159 1.96 -6.36 -15.33
N GLU A 160 0.92 -5.54 -15.37
CA GLU A 160 0.84 -4.34 -14.53
C GLU A 160 0.64 -4.64 -13.04
N MET A 161 0.16 -5.85 -12.71
CA MET A 161 -0.07 -6.28 -11.32
C MET A 161 1.21 -6.70 -10.59
N GLY A 162 2.32 -6.91 -11.33
CA GLY A 162 3.61 -7.27 -10.76
C GLY A 162 4.64 -6.15 -10.93
N GLU A 163 5.50 -6.00 -9.95
CA GLU A 163 6.72 -5.21 -10.07
C GLU A 163 7.91 -6.16 -10.16
N TYR A 164 8.75 -5.97 -11.18
CA TYR A 164 9.80 -6.93 -11.51
C TYR A 164 11.18 -6.28 -11.37
N ASP A 165 12.08 -6.98 -10.67
CA ASP A 165 13.50 -6.65 -10.71
C ASP A 165 14.12 -7.38 -11.91
N THR A 166 14.68 -6.60 -12.83
CA THR A 166 15.35 -7.07 -14.02
C THR A 166 16.88 -6.97 -13.91
N ALA A 167 17.42 -6.57 -12.74
CA ALA A 167 18.84 -6.49 -12.52
C ALA A 167 19.50 -7.89 -12.66
N PRO A 168 20.62 -8.00 -13.39
CA PRO A 168 21.33 -9.28 -13.51
C PRO A 168 21.83 -9.72 -12.14
N THR A 169 21.43 -10.93 -11.73
CA THR A 169 21.85 -11.51 -10.46
C THR A 169 22.93 -12.57 -10.70
N GLN A 170 23.70 -12.89 -9.64
CA GLN A 170 24.72 -13.95 -9.66
C GLN A 170 24.17 -15.33 -10.10
N TYR A 171 22.84 -15.50 -10.16
CA TYR A 171 22.13 -16.74 -10.50
C TYR A 171 21.39 -16.70 -11.84
N GLY A 172 21.63 -15.68 -12.68
CA GLY A 172 21.07 -15.57 -14.04
C GLY A 172 20.12 -14.37 -14.26
N ASP A 173 19.87 -14.06 -15.53
CA ASP A 173 19.11 -12.87 -16.00
C ASP A 173 17.57 -13.08 -15.99
N ARG A 174 17.04 -13.81 -15.02
CA ARG A 174 15.57 -14.00 -14.94
C ARG A 174 14.93 -12.89 -14.14
N PRO A 175 13.91 -12.22 -14.68
CA PRO A 175 13.13 -11.22 -13.91
C PRO A 175 12.53 -11.87 -12.66
N ARG A 176 12.58 -11.15 -11.55
CA ARG A 176 12.03 -11.61 -10.25
C ARG A 176 10.88 -10.71 -9.87
N LEU A 177 9.77 -11.28 -9.41
CA LEU A 177 8.62 -10.53 -8.92
C LEU A 177 8.94 -9.99 -7.51
N VAL A 178 9.20 -8.68 -7.41
CA VAL A 178 9.60 -7.99 -6.15
C VAL A 178 8.39 -7.50 -5.36
N ALA A 179 7.33 -7.07 -6.03
CA ALA A 179 6.11 -6.63 -5.39
C ALA A 179 4.86 -7.00 -6.20
N PHE A 180 3.75 -7.19 -5.48
CA PHE A 180 2.45 -7.47 -6.07
C PHE A 180 1.48 -6.33 -5.79
N ARG A 181 0.97 -5.69 -6.86
CA ARG A 181 0.06 -4.53 -6.84
C ARG A 181 -1.38 -4.88 -7.18
N GLY A 182 -1.70 -6.17 -7.21
CA GLY A 182 -3.01 -6.65 -7.68
C GLY A 182 -4.19 -6.04 -6.94
N GLU A 183 -4.09 -5.86 -5.63
CA GLU A 183 -5.16 -5.26 -4.83
C GLU A 183 -5.44 -3.82 -5.24
N LEU A 184 -4.41 -2.98 -5.36
CA LEU A 184 -4.55 -1.58 -5.77
C LEU A 184 -5.26 -1.48 -7.13
N ILE A 185 -4.79 -2.24 -8.12
CA ILE A 185 -5.28 -2.17 -9.49
C ILE A 185 -6.72 -2.70 -9.58
N LEU A 186 -7.00 -3.85 -8.95
CA LEU A 186 -8.31 -4.46 -8.98
C LEU A 186 -9.36 -3.63 -8.24
N THR A 187 -9.03 -3.09 -7.05
CA THR A 187 -9.93 -2.22 -6.29
C THR A 187 -10.22 -0.93 -7.05
N SER A 188 -9.21 -0.31 -7.65
CA SER A 188 -9.38 0.91 -8.46
C SER A 188 -10.28 0.67 -9.68
N ALA A 189 -10.08 -0.44 -10.38
CA ALA A 189 -10.92 -0.84 -11.50
C ALA A 189 -12.38 -1.10 -11.07
N LEU A 190 -12.57 -1.75 -9.92
CA LEU A 190 -13.88 -2.00 -9.36
C LEU A 190 -14.60 -0.69 -8.98
N ILE A 191 -13.93 0.23 -8.30
CA ILE A 191 -14.49 1.54 -7.94
C ILE A 191 -14.91 2.31 -9.20
N ALA A 192 -14.09 2.29 -10.25
CA ALA A 192 -14.44 2.93 -11.53
C ALA A 192 -15.69 2.31 -12.19
N LEU A 193 -15.93 1.01 -11.99
CA LEU A 193 -17.12 0.33 -12.48
C LEU A 193 -18.35 0.56 -11.59
N VAL A 194 -18.16 0.63 -10.27
CA VAL A 194 -19.26 0.85 -9.31
C VAL A 194 -19.80 2.28 -9.43
N GLU A 195 -18.91 3.25 -9.52
CA GLU A 195 -19.22 4.68 -9.58
C GLU A 195 -18.70 5.33 -10.86
N PRO A 196 -19.33 5.13 -12.01
CA PRO A 196 -18.92 5.76 -13.25
C PRO A 196 -19.16 7.26 -13.17
N GLY A 197 -18.11 8.01 -13.50
CA GLY A 197 -18.15 9.48 -13.43
C GLY A 197 -17.73 10.08 -12.07
N SER A 198 -17.49 9.27 -11.03
CA SER A 198 -16.87 9.70 -9.77
C SER A 198 -15.35 9.95 -9.90
N GLY A 199 -14.81 9.85 -11.11
CA GLY A 199 -13.40 10.13 -11.38
C GLY A 199 -13.06 11.55 -10.93
N LYS A 200 -12.19 11.65 -9.93
CA LYS A 200 -11.67 12.95 -9.51
C LYS A 200 -10.81 13.53 -10.62
N LYS A 201 -10.87 14.86 -10.80
CA LYS A 201 -10.01 15.56 -11.76
C LYS A 201 -8.90 16.30 -11.04
N ALA A 202 -7.67 16.02 -11.46
CA ALA A 202 -6.48 16.76 -11.05
C ALA A 202 -6.08 17.69 -12.19
N TYR A 203 -6.08 18.98 -11.91
CA TYR A 203 -5.66 20.00 -12.84
C TYR A 203 -4.22 20.40 -12.60
N PHE A 204 -3.41 20.35 -13.66
CA PHE A 204 -2.00 20.69 -13.61
C PHE A 204 -1.79 22.08 -14.22
N LEU A 205 -1.31 23.03 -13.41
CA LEU A 205 -0.99 24.39 -13.86
C LEU A 205 0.03 24.33 -15.00
N GLN A 206 -0.17 25.16 -16.01
CA GLN A 206 0.68 25.27 -17.18
C GLN A 206 0.90 26.71 -17.55
N GLY A 207 2.07 27.02 -18.11
CA GLY A 207 2.44 28.33 -18.59
C GLY A 207 3.70 28.90 -17.95
N HIS A 208 4.19 28.30 -16.86
CA HIS A 208 5.32 28.82 -16.08
C HIS A 208 6.51 27.82 -16.05
N GLY A 209 6.53 26.86 -16.99
CA GLY A 209 7.60 25.85 -17.09
C GLY A 209 7.29 24.53 -16.39
N GLU A 210 6.05 24.33 -15.94
CA GLU A 210 5.61 23.13 -15.23
C GLU A 210 5.57 21.90 -16.13
N GLY A 211 5.71 20.73 -15.49
CA GLY A 211 5.53 19.44 -16.14
C GLY A 211 4.06 19.02 -16.22
N LEU A 212 3.71 18.32 -17.31
CA LEU A 212 2.38 17.74 -17.51
C LEU A 212 2.44 16.21 -17.45
N PRO A 213 1.65 15.54 -16.57
CA PRO A 213 1.57 14.08 -16.53
C PRO A 213 1.03 13.47 -17.83
N GLY A 214 1.57 12.31 -18.18
CA GLY A 214 1.18 11.58 -19.40
C GLY A 214 2.01 11.96 -20.63
N VAL A 215 2.88 12.97 -20.52
CA VAL A 215 3.84 13.39 -21.55
C VAL A 215 5.25 13.24 -20.97
N PRO A 216 6.27 12.82 -21.78
CA PRO A 216 7.65 12.82 -21.29
C PRO A 216 8.08 14.18 -20.75
N PRO A 217 8.77 14.23 -19.62
CA PRO A 217 9.34 13.12 -18.84
C PRO A 217 8.46 12.60 -17.68
N MET A 218 7.14 12.81 -17.68
CA MET A 218 6.22 12.48 -16.58
C MET A 218 5.13 11.47 -17.01
N GLN A 219 5.45 10.50 -17.87
CA GLN A 219 4.50 9.48 -18.33
C GLN A 219 4.01 8.58 -17.20
N LEU A 220 4.90 8.16 -16.29
CA LEU A 220 4.57 7.28 -15.16
C LEU A 220 3.57 7.95 -14.20
N VAL A 221 3.68 9.24 -13.99
CA VAL A 221 2.70 10.01 -13.19
C VAL A 221 1.32 9.91 -13.82
N GLY A 222 1.21 10.18 -15.13
CA GLY A 222 -0.08 10.10 -15.84
C GLY A 222 -0.68 8.70 -15.84
N GLN A 223 0.13 7.67 -16.05
CA GLN A 223 -0.31 6.27 -15.97
C GLN A 223 -0.79 5.91 -14.56
N ASN A 224 -0.07 6.33 -13.53
CA ASN A 224 -0.45 6.08 -12.15
C ASN A 224 -1.78 6.75 -11.79
N LEU A 225 -1.98 8.02 -12.15
CA LEU A 225 -3.23 8.74 -11.92
C LEU A 225 -4.41 8.10 -12.66
N LYS A 226 -4.20 7.71 -13.92
CA LYS A 226 -5.22 6.99 -14.71
C LYS A 226 -5.60 5.66 -14.06
N ARG A 227 -4.62 4.88 -13.55
CA ARG A 227 -4.88 3.63 -12.81
C ARG A 227 -5.70 3.86 -11.55
N GLN A 228 -5.57 5.02 -10.93
CA GLN A 228 -6.35 5.41 -9.75
C GLN A 228 -7.69 6.06 -10.10
N ASN A 229 -8.12 6.01 -11.36
CA ASN A 229 -9.34 6.69 -11.84
C ASN A 229 -9.35 8.19 -11.54
N ILE A 230 -8.17 8.83 -11.66
CA ILE A 230 -7.99 10.29 -11.57
C ILE A 230 -7.68 10.79 -12.99
N SER A 231 -8.56 11.61 -13.52
CA SER A 231 -8.33 12.24 -14.83
C SER A 231 -7.41 13.44 -14.68
N VAL A 232 -6.44 13.56 -15.59
CA VAL A 232 -5.51 14.69 -15.65
C VAL A 232 -5.98 15.67 -16.71
N ALA A 233 -6.00 16.96 -16.36
CA ALA A 233 -6.26 18.04 -17.29
C ALA A 233 -5.25 19.17 -17.11
N PRO A 234 -4.81 19.83 -18.18
CA PRO A 234 -4.02 21.04 -18.07
C PRO A 234 -4.89 22.20 -17.56
N LEU A 235 -4.33 23.04 -16.69
CA LEU A 235 -4.93 24.26 -16.19
C LEU A 235 -4.15 25.46 -16.75
N ASN A 236 -4.77 26.21 -17.61
CA ASN A 236 -4.20 27.47 -18.11
C ASN A 236 -5.02 28.61 -17.53
N LEU A 237 -4.40 29.44 -16.70
CA LEU A 237 -5.01 30.60 -16.06
C LEU A 237 -4.65 31.91 -16.75
N ALA A 238 -3.77 31.86 -17.75
CA ALA A 238 -3.35 33.05 -18.52
C ALA A 238 -4.51 33.60 -19.40
N GLY A 239 -4.59 34.91 -19.58
CA GLY A 239 -5.52 35.51 -20.51
C GLY A 239 -6.70 36.25 -19.91
N GLY A 240 -6.62 36.71 -18.66
CA GLY A 240 -7.59 37.64 -18.05
C GLY A 240 -8.87 37.01 -17.48
N ASN A 241 -8.98 35.70 -17.51
CA ASN A 241 -10.09 34.94 -16.88
C ASN A 241 -9.53 33.76 -16.11
N ALA A 242 -8.77 34.07 -15.04
CA ALA A 242 -8.16 33.08 -14.18
C ALA A 242 -9.24 32.37 -13.32
N VAL A 243 -9.96 31.39 -13.92
CA VAL A 243 -11.01 30.62 -13.25
C VAL A 243 -10.57 29.15 -13.16
N ILE A 244 -10.50 28.64 -11.95
CA ILE A 244 -10.29 27.22 -11.71
C ILE A 244 -11.65 26.51 -11.84
N PRO A 245 -11.76 25.44 -12.66
CA PRO A 245 -13.02 24.73 -12.86
C PRO A 245 -13.61 24.17 -11.55
N ASP A 246 -14.94 24.24 -11.40
CA ASP A 246 -15.64 23.75 -10.21
C ASP A 246 -15.49 22.24 -9.97
N ASP A 247 -15.15 21.48 -11.01
CA ASP A 247 -14.89 20.05 -10.95
C ASP A 247 -13.44 19.68 -10.56
N ALA A 248 -12.62 20.71 -10.22
CA ALA A 248 -11.26 20.50 -9.76
C ALA A 248 -11.24 19.91 -8.38
N ALA A 249 -10.93 18.62 -8.29
CA ALA A 249 -10.71 17.95 -7.00
C ALA A 249 -9.31 18.23 -6.44
N LEU A 250 -8.35 18.55 -7.30
CA LEU A 250 -6.96 18.85 -6.95
C LEU A 250 -6.35 19.78 -7.98
N VAL A 251 -5.64 20.81 -7.52
CA VAL A 251 -4.76 21.62 -8.36
C VAL A 251 -3.30 21.29 -8.03
N VAL A 252 -2.51 20.99 -9.07
CA VAL A 252 -1.10 20.64 -8.94
C VAL A 252 -0.24 21.66 -9.67
N ILE A 253 0.78 22.16 -8.99
CA ILE A 253 1.85 22.99 -9.56
C ILE A 253 3.12 22.16 -9.57
N ALA A 254 3.53 21.68 -10.74
CA ALA A 254 4.60 20.69 -10.88
C ALA A 254 5.89 21.34 -11.40
N GLY A 255 6.55 22.13 -10.56
CA GLY A 255 7.84 22.76 -10.88
C GLY A 255 7.70 24.01 -11.73
N ALA A 256 6.94 25.00 -11.26
CA ALA A 256 6.92 26.32 -11.87
C ALA A 256 8.31 26.93 -11.80
N HIS A 257 8.86 27.33 -12.95
CA HIS A 257 10.16 27.97 -13.10
C HIS A 257 10.03 29.49 -13.10
N PHE A 258 8.90 29.99 -13.62
CA PHE A 258 8.54 31.40 -13.63
C PHE A 258 7.35 31.67 -12.72
N ASP A 259 7.29 32.87 -12.17
CA ASP A 259 6.23 33.26 -11.24
C ASP A 259 4.88 33.40 -11.95
N PRO A 260 3.80 32.80 -11.42
CA PRO A 260 2.46 33.09 -11.90
C PRO A 260 2.09 34.57 -11.72
N SER A 261 1.27 35.10 -12.62
CA SER A 261 0.81 36.46 -12.53
C SER A 261 0.00 36.73 -11.26
N SER A 262 -0.15 37.99 -10.89
CA SER A 262 -0.94 38.39 -9.71
C SER A 262 -2.40 37.93 -9.78
N GLU A 263 -2.98 37.86 -10.99
CA GLU A 263 -4.34 37.39 -11.22
C GLU A 263 -4.43 35.86 -11.00
N GLU A 264 -3.47 35.12 -11.52
CA GLU A 264 -3.39 33.67 -11.33
C GLU A 264 -3.17 33.30 -9.86
N LEU A 265 -2.26 33.99 -9.16
CA LEU A 265 -2.02 33.82 -7.74
C LEU A 265 -3.27 34.12 -6.90
N THR A 266 -4.03 35.16 -7.30
CA THR A 266 -5.31 35.48 -6.63
C THR A 266 -6.33 34.36 -6.81
N ALA A 267 -6.43 33.79 -8.02
CA ALA A 267 -7.32 32.65 -8.29
C ALA A 267 -6.91 31.40 -7.51
N LEU A 268 -5.61 31.09 -7.47
CA LEU A 268 -5.07 29.97 -6.68
C LEU A 268 -5.34 30.14 -5.18
N GLN A 269 -5.15 31.37 -4.66
CA GLN A 269 -5.42 31.69 -3.27
C GLN A 269 -6.92 31.59 -2.94
N ALA A 270 -7.79 32.07 -3.84
CA ALA A 270 -9.24 31.98 -3.69
C ALA A 270 -9.70 30.52 -3.67
N TYR A 271 -9.19 29.71 -4.60
CA TYR A 271 -9.46 28.28 -4.66
C TYR A 271 -9.07 27.57 -3.35
N TRP A 272 -7.85 27.82 -2.85
CA TRP A 272 -7.39 27.20 -1.61
C TRP A 272 -8.21 27.65 -0.39
N LYS A 273 -8.51 28.95 -0.28
CA LYS A 273 -9.35 29.48 0.81
C LYS A 273 -10.81 29.02 0.72
N GLY A 274 -11.27 28.65 -0.48
CA GLY A 274 -12.61 28.17 -0.76
C GLY A 274 -12.84 26.67 -0.50
N GLY A 275 -11.88 25.95 0.03
CA GLY A 275 -12.01 24.50 0.29
C GLY A 275 -11.25 23.63 -0.72
N GLY A 276 -10.50 24.24 -1.66
CA GLY A 276 -9.76 23.51 -2.67
C GLY A 276 -8.49 22.83 -2.12
N HIS A 277 -8.07 21.77 -2.76
CA HIS A 277 -6.86 21.02 -2.41
C HIS A 277 -5.73 21.32 -3.40
N MET A 278 -4.52 21.47 -2.89
CA MET A 278 -3.36 21.81 -3.72
C MET A 278 -2.16 20.91 -3.44
N MET A 279 -1.40 20.62 -4.49
CA MET A 279 -0.09 19.99 -4.38
C MET A 279 0.94 20.86 -5.12
N VAL A 280 1.94 21.33 -4.41
CA VAL A 280 2.98 22.21 -4.99
C VAL A 280 4.32 21.51 -4.89
N LEU A 281 4.94 21.30 -6.05
CA LEU A 281 6.28 20.74 -6.15
C LEU A 281 7.18 21.86 -6.68
N LEU A 282 8.16 22.24 -5.88
CA LEU A 282 9.01 23.38 -6.18
C LEU A 282 10.11 23.03 -7.20
N ASP A 283 10.38 23.94 -8.10
CA ASP A 283 11.65 23.98 -8.82
C ASP A 283 12.59 24.95 -8.12
N PRO A 284 13.59 24.44 -7.36
CA PRO A 284 14.50 25.34 -6.65
C PRO A 284 15.37 26.20 -7.57
N THR A 285 15.38 25.97 -8.89
CA THR A 285 16.10 26.80 -9.87
C THR A 285 15.25 27.93 -10.44
N GLY A 286 13.94 27.90 -10.20
CA GLY A 286 13.00 28.92 -10.61
C GLY A 286 13.00 30.14 -9.69
N GLU A 287 12.47 31.23 -10.19
CA GLU A 287 12.25 32.47 -9.43
C GLU A 287 10.73 32.72 -9.33
N THR A 288 10.14 32.37 -8.19
CA THR A 288 8.68 32.37 -7.97
C THR A 288 8.29 33.12 -6.68
N PRO A 289 8.65 34.41 -6.52
CA PRO A 289 8.41 35.16 -5.28
C PRO A 289 6.92 35.28 -4.91
N GLY A 290 6.03 35.36 -5.89
CA GLY A 290 4.58 35.42 -5.64
C GLY A 290 4.04 34.07 -5.15
N LEU A 291 4.48 32.96 -5.74
CA LEU A 291 4.13 31.61 -5.27
C LEU A 291 4.70 31.38 -3.86
N ASP A 292 5.94 31.80 -3.59
CA ASP A 292 6.54 31.69 -2.25
C ASP A 292 5.77 32.48 -1.20
N ALA A 293 5.26 33.66 -1.55
CA ALA A 293 4.41 34.46 -0.67
C ALA A 293 3.08 33.74 -0.37
N LEU A 294 2.47 33.08 -1.37
CA LEU A 294 1.27 32.27 -1.18
C LEU A 294 1.55 31.11 -0.21
N LEU A 295 2.63 30.35 -0.41
CA LEU A 295 3.02 29.23 0.44
C LEU A 295 3.36 29.69 1.88
N THR A 296 4.05 30.82 1.99
CA THR A 296 4.37 31.41 3.30
C THR A 296 3.09 31.81 4.06
N SER A 297 2.08 32.33 3.35
CA SER A 297 0.76 32.63 3.96
C SER A 297 0.03 31.38 4.45
N ALA A 298 0.34 30.22 3.85
CA ALA A 298 -0.15 28.91 4.24
C ALA A 298 0.66 28.27 5.40
N GLY A 299 1.73 28.91 5.83
CA GLY A 299 2.60 28.43 6.92
C GLY A 299 3.79 27.59 6.47
N ILE A 300 4.06 27.50 5.16
CA ILE A 300 5.21 26.77 4.60
C ILE A 300 6.04 27.77 3.78
N THR A 301 7.24 28.06 4.24
CA THR A 301 8.14 29.00 3.56
C THR A 301 9.26 28.24 2.86
N PRO A 302 9.32 28.29 1.50
CA PRO A 302 10.47 27.78 0.77
C PRO A 302 11.72 28.56 1.15
N ARG A 303 12.82 27.85 1.35
CA ARG A 303 14.14 28.49 1.54
C ARG A 303 14.87 28.47 0.22
N HIS A 304 15.50 29.59 -0.14
CA HIS A 304 16.34 29.69 -1.34
C HIS A 304 17.73 29.10 -1.07
N ASP A 305 17.79 27.88 -0.60
CA ASP A 305 18.99 27.10 -0.37
C ASP A 305 19.07 25.88 -1.29
N ARG A 306 20.14 25.12 -1.22
CA ARG A 306 20.28 23.80 -1.83
C ARG A 306 20.63 22.79 -0.78
N VAL A 307 19.80 21.75 -0.67
CA VAL A 307 20.07 20.64 0.22
C VAL A 307 21.11 19.75 -0.43
N LEU A 308 22.25 19.59 0.27
CA LEU A 308 23.38 18.82 -0.22
C LEU A 308 24.16 18.20 0.94
N ARG A 309 25.00 17.23 0.62
CA ARG A 309 25.92 16.59 1.57
C ARG A 309 27.32 16.57 1.00
N LEU A 310 28.28 16.99 1.81
CA LEU A 310 29.69 16.85 1.48
C LEU A 310 30.16 15.42 1.82
N VAL A 311 30.78 14.77 0.87
CA VAL A 311 31.34 13.41 1.02
C VAL A 311 32.82 13.41 0.68
N SER A 312 33.60 12.65 1.41
CA SER A 312 35.01 12.45 1.10
C SER A 312 35.21 11.19 0.29
N LEU A 313 35.69 11.32 -0.93
CA LEU A 313 35.99 10.23 -1.86
C LEU A 313 37.47 10.18 -2.16
N GLY A 314 38.17 9.26 -1.50
CA GLY A 314 39.63 9.06 -1.74
C GLY A 314 40.49 10.30 -1.51
N GLY A 315 40.15 11.17 -0.52
CA GLY A 315 40.86 12.41 -0.20
C GLY A 315 40.39 13.64 -0.98
N ALA A 316 39.51 13.50 -1.96
CA ALA A 316 38.82 14.61 -2.61
C ALA A 316 37.43 14.83 -1.96
N MET A 317 37.02 16.10 -1.82
CA MET A 317 35.67 16.46 -1.37
C MET A 317 34.74 16.45 -2.57
N GLY A 318 33.69 15.63 -2.48
CA GLY A 318 32.60 15.59 -3.45
C GLY A 318 31.31 16.13 -2.86
N ILE A 319 30.36 16.51 -3.72
CA ILE A 319 29.03 16.97 -3.34
C ILE A 319 28.00 15.94 -3.79
N LEU A 320 27.21 15.43 -2.83
CA LEU A 320 26.03 14.63 -3.11
C LEU A 320 24.82 15.54 -3.15
N ARG A 321 24.17 15.62 -4.33
CA ARG A 321 23.00 16.47 -4.60
C ARG A 321 21.68 15.70 -4.52
N ASP A 322 21.72 14.40 -4.79
CA ASP A 322 20.56 13.53 -4.67
C ASP A 322 20.28 13.29 -3.18
N VAL A 323 19.14 13.81 -2.74
CA VAL A 323 18.80 13.86 -1.32
C VAL A 323 18.00 12.63 -0.95
N THR A 324 18.50 11.87 0.02
CA THR A 324 17.74 10.79 0.64
C THR A 324 16.89 11.36 1.77
N GLY A 325 15.59 11.14 1.70
CA GLY A 325 14.62 11.54 2.70
C GLY A 325 14.10 10.37 3.52
N GLU A 326 13.69 10.64 4.75
CA GLU A 326 12.98 9.73 5.64
C GLU A 326 11.61 10.32 6.00
N PHE A 327 10.62 9.47 6.20
CA PHE A 327 9.23 9.87 6.45
C PHE A 327 8.96 10.11 7.93
N PHE A 328 8.24 11.18 8.23
CA PHE A 328 7.64 11.39 9.56
C PHE A 328 6.40 10.51 9.73
N GLY A 329 6.18 10.03 10.95
CA GLY A 329 4.92 9.42 11.35
C GLY A 329 3.83 10.45 11.67
N GLY A 330 2.60 9.99 11.87
CA GLY A 330 1.49 10.83 12.32
C GLY A 330 0.70 11.54 11.20
N SER A 331 0.99 11.26 9.93
CA SER A 331 0.19 11.71 8.79
C SER A 331 -0.39 10.51 8.05
N GLU A 332 -1.60 10.66 7.51
CA GLU A 332 -2.24 9.67 6.63
C GLU A 332 -1.40 9.40 5.38
N ILE A 333 -0.66 10.42 4.91
CA ILE A 333 0.21 10.31 3.73
C ILE A 333 1.43 9.44 4.00
N THR A 334 2.06 9.61 5.14
CA THR A 334 3.38 9.03 5.43
C THR A 334 3.37 7.90 6.44
N GLY A 335 2.29 7.71 7.19
CA GLY A 335 2.23 6.76 8.30
C GLY A 335 2.65 5.33 7.97
N ARG A 336 2.41 4.88 6.74
CA ARG A 336 2.79 3.54 6.25
C ARG A 336 4.17 3.49 5.62
N LEU A 337 4.75 4.65 5.31
CA LEU A 337 6.06 4.77 4.68
C LEU A 337 7.18 4.97 5.73
N VAL A 338 6.81 5.08 7.00
CA VAL A 338 7.78 5.20 8.10
C VAL A 338 8.74 4.02 8.10
N GLY A 339 10.03 4.32 8.19
CA GLY A 339 11.10 3.31 8.09
C GLY A 339 11.60 3.03 6.68
N LEU A 340 10.92 3.55 5.66
CA LEU A 340 11.41 3.55 4.28
C LEU A 340 12.14 4.86 3.96
N ASN A 341 12.95 4.84 2.90
CA ASN A 341 13.63 6.01 2.38
C ASN A 341 13.11 6.37 1.00
N ILE A 342 13.11 7.67 0.69
CA ILE A 342 12.80 8.21 -0.63
C ILE A 342 14.00 8.96 -1.18
N LEU A 343 14.23 8.88 -2.50
CA LEU A 343 15.29 9.60 -3.19
C LEU A 343 14.70 10.79 -3.95
N PHE A 344 15.18 11.98 -3.64
CA PHE A 344 14.93 13.20 -4.40
C PHE A 344 16.16 13.50 -5.26
N ALA A 345 16.05 13.16 -6.54
CA ALA A 345 17.12 13.41 -7.49
C ALA A 345 17.18 14.89 -7.88
N GLY A 346 18.37 15.38 -8.17
CA GLY A 346 18.60 16.72 -8.69
C GLY A 346 18.52 17.82 -7.62
N ASN A 347 17.88 18.94 -7.99
CA ASN A 347 17.87 20.11 -7.12
C ASN A 347 16.74 20.03 -6.08
N THR A 348 17.11 20.14 -4.82
CA THR A 348 16.17 20.13 -3.69
C THR A 348 16.49 21.33 -2.79
N CYS A 349 15.48 22.13 -2.43
CA CYS A 349 15.61 23.14 -1.37
C CYS A 349 15.04 22.64 -0.05
N SER A 350 15.15 23.45 1.00
CA SER A 350 14.52 23.14 2.28
C SER A 350 13.29 24.02 2.54
N LEU A 351 12.42 23.53 3.43
CA LEU A 351 11.20 24.23 3.85
C LEU A 351 11.34 24.68 5.31
N ALA A 352 10.89 25.90 5.60
CA ALA A 352 10.64 26.38 6.95
C ALA A 352 9.14 26.29 7.25
N LEU A 353 8.78 25.74 8.42
CA LEU A 353 7.40 25.60 8.83
C LEU A 353 7.07 26.61 9.90
N ALA A 354 5.93 27.30 9.74
CA ALA A 354 5.41 28.17 10.78
C ALA A 354 4.82 27.29 11.89
N PHE A 355 5.21 27.56 13.12
CA PHE A 355 4.62 26.94 14.30
C PHE A 355 3.59 27.87 14.92
N ASP A 356 2.32 27.46 14.93
CA ASP A 356 1.27 28.15 15.66
C ASP A 356 0.98 27.38 16.96
N PRO A 357 1.22 27.96 18.13
CA PRO A 357 0.91 27.31 19.41
C PRO A 357 -0.56 27.00 19.62
N LYS A 358 -1.48 27.70 18.91
CA LYS A 358 -2.92 27.50 19.00
C LYS A 358 -3.41 26.38 18.09
N GLU A 359 -2.72 26.15 16.97
CA GLU A 359 -3.02 25.13 15.99
C GLU A 359 -1.74 24.34 15.61
N PRO A 360 -1.16 23.58 16.57
CA PRO A 360 0.14 22.93 16.36
C PRO A 360 0.13 21.89 15.25
N GLU A 361 -1.05 21.38 14.89
CA GLU A 361 -1.23 20.37 13.85
C GLU A 361 -1.53 20.95 12.46
N LYS A 362 -1.70 22.26 12.34
CA LYS A 362 -2.03 22.93 11.08
C LYS A 362 -0.97 22.69 10.01
N THR A 363 0.29 22.79 10.38
CA THR A 363 1.41 22.57 9.48
C THR A 363 2.29 21.46 10.00
N ARG A 364 2.41 20.36 9.23
CA ARG A 364 3.10 19.14 9.64
C ARG A 364 4.19 18.76 8.65
N PRO A 365 5.41 18.39 9.13
CA PRO A 365 6.43 17.86 8.27
C PRO A 365 6.04 16.44 7.80
N LEU A 366 6.29 16.15 6.52
CA LEU A 366 6.07 14.82 5.91
C LEU A 366 7.38 14.07 5.71
N ILE A 367 8.39 14.77 5.19
CA ILE A 367 9.69 14.19 4.86
C ILE A 367 10.81 15.14 5.30
N ARG A 368 11.84 14.58 5.89
CA ARG A 368 13.10 15.28 6.16
C ARG A 368 14.26 14.57 5.48
N ALA A 369 15.32 15.31 5.16
CA ALA A 369 16.57 14.70 4.73
C ALA A 369 17.19 13.86 5.86
N ILE A 370 17.82 12.73 5.50
CA ILE A 370 18.57 11.94 6.47
C ILE A 370 19.75 12.75 7.01
N HIS A 371 20.26 12.31 8.16
CA HIS A 371 21.38 12.99 8.81
C HIS A 371 22.60 13.15 7.88
N GLY A 372 23.19 14.34 7.90
CA GLY A 372 24.37 14.70 7.09
C GLY A 372 24.06 15.59 5.89
N PHE A 373 22.79 15.67 5.46
CA PHE A 373 22.37 16.70 4.50
C PHE A 373 22.12 18.03 5.22
N ARG A 374 22.40 19.11 4.51
CA ARG A 374 22.24 20.51 4.99
C ARG A 374 21.73 21.38 3.87
N GLY A 375 20.92 22.37 4.20
CA GLY A 375 20.51 23.41 3.27
C GLY A 375 21.60 24.48 3.17
N CYS A 376 22.24 24.61 2.03
CA CYS A 376 23.34 25.53 1.78
C CYS A 376 22.84 26.76 1.02
N SER A 377 22.97 27.94 1.62
CA SER A 377 22.57 29.22 1.00
C SER A 377 23.55 29.69 -0.08
N ASN A 378 24.81 29.27 -0.02
CA ASN A 378 25.86 29.63 -0.98
C ASN A 378 26.17 28.51 -1.97
N TYR A 379 25.15 27.99 -2.63
CA TYR A 379 25.28 26.88 -3.58
C TYR A 379 25.77 27.28 -4.98
N ALA A 380 25.82 28.58 -5.31
CA ALA A 380 26.27 29.07 -6.61
C ALA A 380 27.71 28.65 -6.95
N ASN A 381 28.53 28.37 -5.95
CA ASN A 381 29.90 27.86 -6.09
C ASN A 381 29.98 26.32 -5.93
N ALA A 382 28.93 25.60 -6.23
CA ALA A 382 28.77 24.17 -5.95
C ALA A 382 29.60 23.23 -6.83
N ASP A 383 30.64 23.69 -7.49
CA ASP A 383 31.59 22.85 -8.25
C ASP A 383 32.58 22.08 -7.39
N GLY A 384 32.32 21.97 -6.09
CA GLY A 384 33.06 21.13 -5.14
C GLY A 384 34.21 21.83 -4.44
N LYS A 385 34.70 22.97 -4.91
CA LYS A 385 35.87 23.66 -4.35
C LYS A 385 35.51 24.84 -3.45
N GLY A 386 34.24 25.22 -3.31
CA GLY A 386 33.89 26.46 -2.62
C GLY A 386 32.62 26.40 -1.75
N VAL A 387 32.03 25.20 -1.51
CA VAL A 387 30.87 25.11 -0.61
C VAL A 387 31.36 25.17 0.84
N THR A 388 31.06 26.29 1.49
CA THR A 388 31.27 26.47 2.91
C THR A 388 29.92 26.65 3.58
N PHE A 389 29.66 25.88 4.64
CA PHE A 389 28.44 26.04 5.41
C PHE A 389 28.54 27.20 6.39
N ASP A 390 27.56 28.11 6.31
CA ASP A 390 27.40 29.22 7.24
C ASP A 390 26.48 28.82 8.39
N PRO A 391 26.93 28.76 9.65
CA PRO A 391 26.10 28.33 10.77
C PRO A 391 24.92 29.27 11.07
N VAL A 392 24.87 30.47 10.51
CA VAL A 392 23.80 31.45 10.73
C VAL A 392 22.75 31.41 9.61
N LYS A 393 23.19 31.21 8.36
CA LYS A 393 22.34 31.28 7.17
C LYS A 393 21.84 29.92 6.71
N ASP A 394 22.62 28.89 6.92
CA ASP A 394 22.36 27.57 6.40
C ASP A 394 21.42 26.79 7.31
N ASN A 395 20.65 25.86 6.69
CA ASN A 395 19.71 25.02 7.42
C ASN A 395 20.38 23.70 7.82
N PHE A 396 20.41 23.46 9.12
CA PHE A 396 20.95 22.24 9.69
C PHE A 396 19.80 21.29 10.08
N PHE A 397 20.17 20.04 10.37
CA PHE A 397 19.19 19.01 10.74
C PHE A 397 18.26 19.43 11.90
N PRO A 398 16.94 19.22 11.78
CA PRO A 398 16.22 18.52 10.71
C PRO A 398 15.94 19.41 9.49
N VAL A 399 16.36 18.95 8.30
CA VAL A 399 16.11 19.64 7.02
C VAL A 399 14.82 19.11 6.43
N ILE A 400 13.75 19.90 6.45
CA ILE A 400 12.43 19.49 5.95
C ILE A 400 12.39 19.66 4.43
N ILE A 401 11.93 18.60 3.72
CA ILE A 401 11.82 18.56 2.25
C ILE A 401 10.36 18.55 1.80
N ALA A 402 9.49 17.93 2.57
CA ALA A 402 8.06 17.94 2.27
C ALA A 402 7.25 18.22 3.52
N ALA A 403 6.16 18.97 3.35
CA ALA A 403 5.26 19.35 4.43
C ALA A 403 3.82 19.42 3.92
N MET A 404 2.88 19.33 4.85
CA MET A 404 1.45 19.49 4.61
C MET A 404 0.91 20.57 5.52
N THR A 405 -0.04 21.35 5.03
CA THR A 405 -0.80 22.33 5.81
C THR A 405 -2.30 22.15 5.58
N ASP A 406 -3.08 22.32 6.65
CA ASP A 406 -4.53 22.26 6.64
C ASP A 406 -5.11 23.66 6.95
N LEU A 407 -6.16 24.06 6.26
CA LEU A 407 -6.89 25.31 6.52
C LEU A 407 -8.35 25.00 6.83
N GLY A 408 -8.84 25.44 8.00
CA GLY A 408 -10.28 25.42 8.35
C GLY A 408 -10.84 24.07 8.79
N GLY A 409 -10.01 23.13 9.23
CA GLY A 409 -10.48 21.85 9.79
C GLY A 409 -10.95 21.99 11.22
N VAL A 410 -12.23 21.72 11.50
CA VAL A 410 -12.64 21.31 12.84
C VAL A 410 -12.34 19.82 12.92
N HIS A 411 -11.32 19.44 13.67
CA HIS A 411 -11.03 18.05 14.00
C HIS A 411 -12.06 17.55 15.01
N ASP A 412 -13.19 17.08 14.52
CA ASP A 412 -14.07 16.18 15.25
C ASP A 412 -14.01 14.83 14.55
N ASP A 413 -13.79 13.74 15.31
CA ASP A 413 -13.68 12.35 14.83
C ASP A 413 -14.87 11.88 13.95
N ARG A 414 -15.87 12.72 13.76
CA ARG A 414 -17.13 12.38 13.09
C ARG A 414 -17.45 13.15 11.82
N VAL A 415 -16.86 14.32 11.58
CA VAL A 415 -17.18 15.15 10.40
C VAL A 415 -15.98 15.98 9.99
N SER A 416 -15.33 15.58 8.88
CA SER A 416 -14.34 16.41 8.18
C SER A 416 -15.07 17.26 7.15
N LEU A 417 -15.59 18.42 7.57
CA LEU A 417 -16.23 19.38 6.68
C LEU A 417 -15.20 20.38 6.15
N GLY A 418 -14.90 20.30 4.85
CA GLY A 418 -14.36 21.39 4.06
C GLY A 418 -12.98 21.94 4.43
N ALA A 419 -12.09 21.12 5.01
CA ALA A 419 -10.72 21.53 5.26
C ALA A 419 -9.94 21.55 3.93
N SER A 420 -9.43 22.71 3.52
CA SER A 420 -8.46 22.78 2.43
C SER A 420 -7.15 22.15 2.86
N ARG A 421 -6.55 21.34 2.02
CA ARG A 421 -5.25 20.70 2.28
C ARG A 421 -4.24 21.09 1.20
N MET A 422 -3.03 21.38 1.63
CA MET A 422 -1.94 21.66 0.72
C MET A 422 -0.71 20.83 1.09
N VAL A 423 -0.16 20.12 0.10
CA VAL A 423 1.12 19.40 0.23
C VAL A 423 2.16 20.16 -0.58
N VAL A 424 3.27 20.48 0.05
CA VAL A 424 4.41 21.15 -0.60
C VAL A 424 5.61 20.22 -0.55
N VAL A 425 6.25 20.00 -1.71
CA VAL A 425 7.47 19.22 -1.86
C VAL A 425 8.55 20.10 -2.46
N ALA A 426 9.67 20.20 -1.82
CA ALA A 426 10.78 21.09 -2.22
C ALA A 426 11.65 20.52 -3.35
N ASN A 427 11.07 19.71 -4.20
CA ASN A 427 11.68 19.12 -5.40
C ASN A 427 10.59 18.74 -6.39
N CYS A 428 10.76 19.02 -7.67
CA CYS A 428 9.88 18.57 -8.74
C CYS A 428 10.52 17.48 -9.61
N GLU A 429 11.84 17.34 -9.58
CA GLU A 429 12.56 16.45 -10.48
C GLU A 429 12.31 14.95 -10.18
N PHE A 430 11.94 14.60 -8.95
CA PHE A 430 11.61 13.23 -8.61
C PHE A 430 10.39 12.67 -9.35
N LEU A 431 9.54 13.54 -9.94
CA LEU A 431 8.39 13.14 -10.77
C LEU A 431 8.80 12.64 -12.16
N LYS A 432 10.03 12.90 -12.60
CA LYS A 432 10.52 12.46 -13.91
C LYS A 432 10.62 10.92 -13.93
N ASP A 433 10.20 10.32 -15.04
CA ASP A 433 10.08 8.86 -15.23
C ASP A 433 11.33 8.07 -14.80
N LYS A 434 12.52 8.64 -15.05
CA LYS A 434 13.80 8.00 -14.67
C LYS A 434 14.08 7.97 -13.16
N PHE A 435 13.37 8.77 -12.37
CA PHE A 435 13.57 8.89 -10.93
C PHE A 435 12.37 8.42 -10.11
N LEU A 436 11.17 8.45 -10.72
CA LEU A 436 9.93 8.08 -10.05
C LEU A 436 9.77 6.54 -10.02
N ALA A 437 10.22 5.92 -8.95
CA ALA A 437 10.08 4.49 -8.73
C ALA A 437 9.85 4.17 -7.25
N GLY A 438 9.32 2.98 -6.95
CA GLY A 438 9.18 2.45 -5.60
C GLY A 438 8.51 3.44 -4.63
N THR A 439 9.21 3.77 -3.54
CA THR A 439 8.71 4.62 -2.46
C THR A 439 8.28 6.04 -2.92
N GLY A 440 8.92 6.58 -3.99
CA GLY A 440 8.53 7.86 -4.56
C GLY A 440 7.13 7.83 -5.18
N LEU A 441 6.82 6.75 -5.88
CA LEU A 441 5.49 6.54 -6.47
C LEU A 441 4.43 6.29 -5.40
N ASP A 442 4.78 5.56 -4.34
CA ASP A 442 3.87 5.29 -3.22
C ASP A 442 3.56 6.59 -2.44
N PHE A 443 4.57 7.43 -2.21
CA PHE A 443 4.38 8.75 -1.59
C PHE A 443 3.47 9.65 -2.43
N LEU A 444 3.74 9.77 -3.74
CA LEU A 444 2.92 10.55 -4.66
C LEU A 444 1.47 10.08 -4.67
N SER A 445 1.27 8.76 -4.76
CA SER A 445 -0.06 8.14 -4.74
C SER A 445 -0.80 8.40 -3.44
N SER A 446 -0.11 8.27 -2.30
CA SER A 446 -0.68 8.52 -0.98
C SER A 446 -1.05 10.00 -0.81
N ALA A 447 -0.18 10.94 -1.24
CA ALA A 447 -0.43 12.37 -1.17
C ALA A 447 -1.66 12.77 -2.01
N ILE A 448 -1.73 12.30 -3.26
CA ILE A 448 -2.86 12.60 -4.16
C ILE A 448 -4.16 12.00 -3.64
N ASN A 449 -4.15 10.77 -3.13
CA ASN A 449 -5.34 10.16 -2.55
C ASN A 449 -5.85 10.93 -1.32
N THR A 450 -4.95 11.39 -0.46
CA THR A 450 -5.32 12.23 0.70
C THR A 450 -5.90 13.57 0.25
N LEU A 451 -5.29 14.22 -0.75
CA LEU A 451 -5.76 15.50 -1.28
C LEU A 451 -7.05 15.40 -2.09
N THR A 452 -7.40 14.23 -2.61
CA THR A 452 -8.67 14.00 -3.31
C THR A 452 -9.76 13.39 -2.44
N ASP A 453 -9.61 13.45 -1.09
CA ASP A 453 -10.50 12.84 -0.10
C ASP A 453 -10.73 11.34 -0.30
N ARG A 454 -9.69 10.67 -0.80
CA ARG A 454 -9.65 9.23 -1.00
C ARG A 454 -8.72 8.56 0.02
N THR A 455 -8.77 9.02 1.26
CA THR A 455 -7.90 8.54 2.35
C THR A 455 -8.00 7.04 2.56
N HIS A 456 -9.15 6.45 2.21
CA HIS A 456 -9.35 5.02 2.21
C HIS A 456 -8.46 4.27 1.19
N LEU A 457 -7.98 4.94 0.11
CA LEU A 457 -7.05 4.35 -0.88
C LEU A 457 -5.58 4.37 -0.44
N THR A 458 -5.23 5.16 0.55
CA THR A 458 -3.86 5.23 1.08
C THR A 458 -3.38 3.92 1.70
N GLY A 459 -4.25 2.92 1.74
CA GLY A 459 -4.04 1.61 2.35
C GLY A 459 -3.59 0.49 1.43
N THR A 460 -3.61 0.68 0.12
CA THR A 460 -3.27 -0.37 -0.85
C THR A 460 -1.82 -0.25 -1.30
N THR A 461 -0.88 -0.35 -0.34
CA THR A 461 0.55 -0.42 -0.68
C THR A 461 0.87 -1.73 -1.41
N PRO A 462 1.81 -1.70 -2.39
CA PRO A 462 2.33 -2.92 -2.99
C PRO A 462 2.83 -3.88 -1.91
N LYS A 463 2.40 -5.14 -2.00
CA LYS A 463 2.86 -6.17 -1.07
C LYS A 463 4.25 -6.60 -1.48
N ILE A 464 5.26 -6.04 -0.82
CA ILE A 464 6.68 -6.33 -1.09
C ILE A 464 6.97 -7.78 -0.72
N LYS A 465 7.63 -8.50 -1.63
CA LYS A 465 8.09 -9.86 -1.36
C LYS A 465 9.45 -9.81 -0.69
N GLU A 466 9.50 -10.18 0.58
CA GLU A 466 10.77 -10.37 1.27
C GLU A 466 11.38 -11.70 0.84
N PHE A 467 12.56 -11.64 0.24
CA PHE A 467 13.34 -12.82 -0.10
C PHE A 467 14.34 -13.10 1.02
N PHE A 468 14.15 -14.19 1.70
CA PHE A 468 15.11 -14.68 2.66
C PHE A 468 16.07 -15.65 1.97
N THR A 469 17.32 -15.25 1.79
CA THR A 469 18.38 -16.17 1.43
C THR A 469 18.95 -16.75 2.72
N LEU A 470 18.74 -18.03 2.94
CA LEU A 470 19.39 -18.76 4.01
C LEU A 470 20.85 -19.01 3.58
N ASN A 471 21.74 -18.09 3.95
CA ASN A 471 23.17 -18.30 3.81
C ASN A 471 23.66 -19.21 4.95
N LEU A 472 23.48 -20.51 4.78
CA LEU A 472 24.00 -21.50 5.72
C LEU A 472 25.41 -21.87 5.28
N ASP A 473 26.37 -21.77 6.20
CA ASP A 473 27.71 -22.30 6.04
C ASP A 473 27.66 -23.83 6.03
N GLU A 474 28.60 -24.50 5.34
CA GLU A 474 28.66 -25.97 5.26
C GLU A 474 28.61 -26.65 6.63
N GLN A 475 29.19 -26.03 7.65
CA GLN A 475 29.12 -26.55 9.02
C GLN A 475 27.72 -26.49 9.60
N GLN A 476 26.95 -25.44 9.32
CA GLN A 476 25.57 -25.27 9.76
C GLN A 476 24.64 -26.25 9.06
N ILE A 477 24.87 -26.49 7.76
CA ILE A 477 24.12 -27.48 7.00
C ILE A 477 24.35 -28.90 7.55
N ARG A 478 25.62 -29.27 7.82
CA ARG A 478 25.96 -30.58 8.44
C ARG A 478 25.35 -30.73 9.82
N PHE A 479 25.40 -29.69 10.64
CA PHE A 479 24.81 -29.69 11.98
C PHE A 479 23.29 -29.89 11.91
N LEU A 480 22.59 -29.16 11.02
CA LEU A 480 21.14 -29.27 10.83
C LEU A 480 20.75 -30.65 10.32
N ALA A 481 21.50 -31.20 9.36
CA ALA A 481 21.28 -32.54 8.80
C ALA A 481 21.45 -33.63 9.89
N LEU A 482 22.51 -33.52 10.71
CA LEU A 482 22.81 -34.45 11.77
C LEU A 482 21.76 -34.40 12.89
N TRP A 483 21.30 -33.21 13.27
CA TRP A 483 20.21 -33.03 14.25
C TRP A 483 18.88 -33.58 13.76
N THR A 484 18.49 -33.29 12.52
CA THR A 484 17.22 -33.81 11.97
C THR A 484 17.26 -35.33 11.82
N MET A 485 18.42 -35.91 11.45
CA MET A 485 18.58 -37.34 11.28
C MET A 485 18.60 -38.10 12.60
N LEU A 486 19.02 -37.44 13.68
CA LEU A 486 19.08 -38.05 15.04
C LEU A 486 17.86 -37.73 15.90
N ALA A 487 17.43 -36.47 15.93
CA ALA A 487 16.37 -36.02 16.85
C ALA A 487 14.99 -36.63 16.52
N VAL A 488 14.68 -36.80 15.23
CA VAL A 488 13.39 -37.38 14.83
C VAL A 488 13.26 -38.85 15.19
N PRO A 489 14.24 -39.76 14.91
CA PRO A 489 14.17 -41.13 15.32
C PRO A 489 14.23 -41.31 16.86
N LEU A 490 15.08 -40.51 17.54
CA LEU A 490 15.18 -40.55 19.01
C LEU A 490 13.88 -40.10 19.66
N GLY A 491 13.23 -39.06 19.15
CA GLY A 491 11.92 -38.61 19.62
C GLY A 491 10.84 -39.67 19.44
N ALA A 492 10.81 -40.36 18.29
CA ALA A 492 9.92 -41.47 18.03
C ALA A 492 10.18 -42.67 18.97
N ALA A 493 11.46 -43.01 19.20
CA ALA A 493 11.86 -44.07 20.12
C ALA A 493 11.48 -43.76 21.57
N LEU A 494 11.68 -42.52 22.02
CA LEU A 494 11.28 -42.08 23.37
C LEU A 494 9.77 -42.11 23.54
N LEU A 495 8.99 -41.64 22.55
CA LEU A 495 7.53 -41.75 22.58
C LEU A 495 7.07 -43.22 22.61
N GLY A 496 7.69 -44.10 21.82
CA GLY A 496 7.44 -45.52 21.84
C GLY A 496 7.74 -46.17 23.20
N ALA A 497 8.89 -45.83 23.81
CA ALA A 497 9.27 -46.29 25.13
C ALA A 497 8.31 -45.81 26.23
N LEU A 498 7.85 -44.57 26.15
CA LEU A 498 6.90 -43.95 27.08
C LEU A 498 5.54 -44.62 27.00
N VAL A 499 5.06 -44.96 25.80
CA VAL A 499 3.83 -45.74 25.61
C VAL A 499 3.96 -47.15 26.12
N LEU A 500 5.09 -47.81 25.89
CA LEU A 500 5.37 -49.16 26.42
C LEU A 500 5.46 -49.15 27.96
N TRP A 501 6.09 -48.14 28.55
CA TRP A 501 6.17 -47.97 30.00
C TRP A 501 4.80 -47.74 30.64
N ARG A 502 3.96 -46.94 29.99
CA ARG A 502 2.58 -46.68 30.48
C ARG A 502 1.63 -47.87 30.32
N ARG A 503 1.97 -48.84 29.46
CA ARG A 503 1.18 -50.07 29.24
C ARG A 503 1.65 -51.24 30.07
N ARG A 504 2.70 -51.13 30.90
CA ARG A 504 3.06 -52.16 31.85
C ARG A 504 2.09 -52.12 33.02
N PRO A 505 1.42 -53.29 33.36
CA PRO A 505 0.47 -53.43 34.46
C PRO A 505 1.14 -53.20 35.82
#